data_b9a7c1e083ddb6774feaf99c04156d0b
#
_entry.id   b9a7c1e083ddb6774feaf99c04156d0b
#
_cell.length_a   1.000
_cell.length_b   1.000
_cell.length_c   1.000
_cell.angle_alpha   90.00
_cell.angle_beta   90.00
_cell.angle_gamma   90.00
#
_symmetry.space_group_name_H-M   'P 1'
#
loop_
_entity.id
_entity.type
_entity.pdbx_description
1 polymer ?
#
loop_
_entity_poly.entity_id
_entity_poly.type
_entity_poly.pdbx_seq_one_letter_code
_entity_poly.pdbx_strand_id
1 'polypeptide(L)' 'MYDSDLTAFQASQLQYLKTEVERKQNDANRRDSFSGAENALFQARKELKEFLKNLRVAGKNI' A
#
# COMPACT_ATOMS: atom_id res chain seq x y z
N MET A 1 -15.49 4.82 -14.18
CA MET A 1 -15.55 4.69 -13.47
C MET A 1 -15.14 3.90 -12.83
N TYR A 2 -15.00 3.58 -12.27
CA TYR A 2 -14.58 3.00 -11.65
C TYR A 2 -14.79 2.13 -11.03
N ASP A 3 -14.70 1.55 -10.83
CA ASP A 3 -14.46 0.91 -10.18
C ASP A 3 -14.84 0.57 -9.13
N SER A 4 -15.56 0.47 -9.04
CA SER A 4 -15.70 0.39 -7.95
C SER A 4 -16.42 -0.53 -7.24
N ASP A 5 -15.94 -1.77 -7.20
CA ASP A 5 -16.43 -2.77 -6.32
C ASP A 5 -15.97 -2.56 -4.89
N LEU A 6 -15.22 -1.53 -4.67
CA LEU A 6 -14.70 -1.23 -3.33
C LEU A 6 -15.71 -0.43 -2.53
N THR A 7 -15.88 -0.80 -1.27
CA THR A 7 -16.65 0.03 -0.36
C THR A 7 -15.84 1.28 -0.02
N ALA A 8 -16.51 2.28 0.57
CA ALA A 8 -15.82 3.50 0.97
C ALA A 8 -14.70 3.18 1.95
N PHE A 9 -14.92 2.24 2.86
CA PHE A 9 -13.90 1.84 3.82
C PHE A 9 -12.71 1.22 3.10
N GLN A 10 -12.97 0.33 2.15
CA GLN A 10 -11.89 -0.34 1.42
C GLN A 10 -11.11 0.65 0.57
N ALA A 11 -11.80 1.60 -0.05
CA ALA A 11 -11.13 2.62 -0.85
C ALA A 11 -10.22 3.47 0.03
N SER A 12 -10.68 3.85 1.21
CA SER A 12 -9.86 4.62 2.15
C SER A 12 -8.65 3.82 2.59
N GLN A 13 -8.85 2.54 2.87
CA GLN A 13 -7.76 1.67 3.30
C GLN A 13 -6.70 1.55 2.21
N LEU A 14 -7.14 1.37 0.97
CA LEU A 14 -6.22 1.28 -0.16
C LEU A 14 -5.42 2.56 -0.30
N GLN A 15 -6.09 3.70 -0.19
CA GLN A 15 -5.43 5.01 -0.29
C GLN A 15 -4.38 5.15 0.81
N TYR A 16 -4.73 4.75 2.02
CA TYR A 16 -3.81 4.83 3.14
C TYR A 16 -2.56 4.00 2.88
N LEU A 17 -2.75 2.76 2.41
CA LEU A 17 -1.62 1.88 2.17
C LEU A 17 -0.72 2.42 1.06
N LYS A 18 -1.32 2.96 0.01
CA LYS A 18 -0.53 3.57 -1.07
C LYS A 18 0.28 4.75 -0.56
N THR A 19 -0.32 5.58 0.26
CA THR A 19 0.37 6.72 0.83
C THR A 19 1.52 6.28 1.71
N GLU A 20 1.32 5.23 2.50
CA GLU A 20 2.38 4.71 3.35
C GLU A 20 3.56 4.21 2.54
N VAL A 21 3.27 3.51 1.45
CA VAL A 21 4.35 3.02 0.58
C VAL A 21 5.14 4.19 0.01
N GLU A 22 4.45 5.24 -0.44
CA GLU A 22 5.12 6.41 -0.98
C GLU A 22 6.02 7.07 0.06
N ARG A 23 5.51 7.22 1.28
CA ARG A 23 6.28 7.85 2.34
C ARG A 23 7.52 7.05 2.68
N LYS A 24 7.36 5.74 2.83
CA LYS A 24 8.49 4.87 3.13
C LYS A 24 9.50 4.86 1.98
N GLN A 25 8.99 4.93 0.75
CA GLN A 25 9.84 4.99 -0.42
C GLN A 25 10.69 6.25 -0.38
N ASN A 26 10.06 7.38 -0.08
CA ASN A 26 10.80 8.64 0.01
C ASN A 26 11.83 8.60 1.12
N ASP A 27 11.49 8.02 2.25
CA ASP A 27 12.44 7.91 3.36
C ASP A 27 13.63 7.03 2.97
N ALA A 28 13.36 5.93 2.28
CA ALA A 28 14.43 5.02 1.88
C ALA A 28 15.34 5.63 0.83
N ASN A 29 14.82 6.57 0.04
CA ASN A 29 15.61 7.23 -0.99
C ASN A 29 16.45 8.38 -0.46
N ARG A 30 16.24 8.74 0.79
CA ARG A 30 17.00 9.83 1.37
C ARG A 30 18.45 9.43 1.54
N ARG A 31 19.31 10.45 1.39
CA ARG A 31 20.73 10.22 1.48
C ARG A 31 21.15 9.71 2.87
N ASP A 32 20.51 10.21 3.90
CA ASP A 32 20.86 9.87 5.26
C ASP A 32 19.86 8.92 5.89
N SER A 33 19.19 8.10 5.07
CA SER A 33 18.24 7.15 5.60
C SER A 33 18.94 6.13 6.48
N PHE A 34 18.24 5.72 7.53
CA PHE A 34 18.79 4.71 8.44
C PHE A 34 18.48 3.32 7.89
N SER A 35 19.20 2.33 8.43
CA SER A 35 19.10 0.97 7.89
C SER A 35 17.71 0.36 7.99
N GLY A 36 16.90 0.85 8.91
CA GLY A 36 15.55 0.33 9.06
C GLY A 36 14.57 0.81 8.00
N ALA A 37 14.94 1.85 7.23
CA ALA A 37 14.02 2.43 6.27
C ALA A 37 13.64 1.45 5.17
N GLU A 38 14.59 0.64 4.70
CA GLU A 38 14.30 -0.33 3.65
C GLU A 38 13.39 -1.43 4.14
N ASN A 39 13.57 -1.87 5.38
CA ASN A 39 12.70 -2.87 5.95
C ASN A 39 11.28 -2.35 6.11
N ALA A 40 11.15 -1.10 6.53
CA ALA A 40 9.84 -0.47 6.67
C ALA A 40 9.14 -0.39 5.32
N LEU A 41 9.88 -0.03 4.27
CA LEU A 41 9.34 0.03 2.93
C LEU A 41 8.87 -1.33 2.46
N PHE A 42 9.68 -2.35 2.71
CA PHE A 42 9.33 -3.71 2.32
C PHE A 42 8.03 -4.14 2.99
N GLN A 43 7.90 -3.85 4.28
CA GLN A 43 6.69 -4.20 5.01
C GLN A 43 5.46 -3.48 4.45
N ALA A 44 5.61 -2.20 4.17
CA ALA A 44 4.49 -1.43 3.62
C ALA A 44 4.05 -1.99 2.28
N ARG A 45 5.00 -2.33 1.42
CA ARG A 45 4.69 -2.91 0.13
C ARG A 45 4.01 -4.26 0.26
N LYS A 46 4.48 -5.07 1.20
CA LYS A 46 3.90 -6.37 1.43
C LYS A 46 2.44 -6.24 1.87
N GLU A 47 2.18 -5.33 2.78
CA GLU A 47 0.82 -5.12 3.26
C GLU A 47 -0.10 -4.67 2.14
N LEU A 48 0.37 -3.76 1.32
CA LEU A 48 -0.43 -3.29 0.19
C LEU A 48 -0.71 -4.44 -0.78
N LYS A 49 0.31 -5.22 -1.08
CA LYS A 49 0.17 -6.33 -2.00
C LYS A 49 -0.84 -7.36 -1.49
N GLU A 50 -0.77 -7.67 -0.20
CA GLU A 50 -1.70 -8.63 0.38
C GLU A 50 -3.12 -8.10 0.42
N PHE A 51 -3.26 -6.80 0.67
CA PHE A 51 -4.58 -6.19 0.65
C PHE A 51 -5.21 -6.31 -0.74
N LEU A 52 -4.44 -6.02 -1.78
CA LEU A 52 -4.92 -6.13 -3.15
C LEU A 52 -5.25 -7.58 -3.50
N LYS A 53 -4.41 -8.51 -3.06
CA LYS A 53 -4.65 -9.92 -3.31
C LYS A 53 -5.96 -10.36 -2.67
N ASN A 54 -6.19 -9.93 -1.44
CA ASN A 54 -7.41 -10.30 -0.73
C ASN A 54 -8.65 -9.74 -1.43
N LEU A 55 -8.55 -8.53 -1.95
CA LEU A 55 -9.67 -7.96 -2.69
C LEU A 55 -9.96 -8.76 -3.95
N ARG A 56 -8.93 -9.22 -4.64
CA ARG A 56 -9.11 -10.03 -5.83
C ARG A 56 -9.77 -11.37 -5.50
N VAL A 57 -9.32 -11.98 -4.41
CA VAL A 57 -9.88 -13.26 -3.98
C VAL A 57 -11.34 -13.09 -3.64
N ALA A 58 -11.71 -11.94 -3.11
CA ALA A 58 -13.11 -11.64 -2.79
C ALA A 58 -13.93 -11.26 -4.02
N GLY A 59 -13.31 -11.25 -5.18
CA GLY A 59 -14.03 -10.95 -6.42
C GLY A 59 -14.11 -9.47 -6.76
N LYS A 60 -13.34 -8.67 -6.09
CA LYS A 60 -13.33 -7.23 -6.37
C LYS A 60 -12.57 -6.95 -7.66
N ASN A 61 -13.09 -6.02 -8.41
CA ASN A 61 -12.46 -5.62 -9.67
C ASN A 61 -11.59 -4.39 -9.43
N ILE A 62 -10.30 -4.61 -9.28
CA ILE A 62 -9.36 -3.52 -9.01
C ILE A 62 -8.21 -3.54 -9.97
#